data_f58bf29311aa96e8f0438d9c66941175
#
_entry.id   f58bf29311aa96e8f0438d9c66941175
#
_cell.length_a   1.000
_cell.length_b   1.000
_cell.length_c   1.000
_cell.angle_alpha   90.00
_cell.angle_beta   90.00
_cell.angle_gamma   90.00
#
_symmetry.space_group_name_H-M   'P 1'
#
loop_
_entity.id
_entity.type
_entity.pdbx_description
1 polymer ?
#
loop_
_entity_poly.entity_id
_entity_poly.type
_entity_poly.pdbx_seq_one_letter_code
_entity_poly.pdbx_strand_id
1 'polypeptide(L)'
;MSNNDIFDNVEKKINYSNYPDNFDKANVIDDNAISRHDFVIKPTDKAKVSSATQIPLQLIVDSRDRDTSTHSNSNNYSVSLPEVYENITSIELIGAEIPKTEYLINDYNNKIEYHNGSGNTSITITNGDYNITDLISTINTAFDNNSSANITLSVASTATQKIQIANTTGSTNIFYWKADTEEVSVNGTTRPAYRTNTIAKILGFNKSDVTIANSATATAPNRYDLSGTKFVMLNIRDLDVLNGTYPGIDGAFARIILDNDSGTVKYLKASDIGKGRFIKYFNPPLGKLNKLDISFVTYDNNPYDFNGHDHTLFLQMMSLNQSSKYFV
;
A
#
# COMPACT_ATOMS: atom_id res chain seq x y z
N MET A 1 27.01 34.76 5.86
CA MET A 1 27.43 34.47 4.48
C MET A 1 26.23 34.68 3.59
N SER A 2 26.28 35.63 2.67
CA SER A 2 25.17 35.91 1.77
C SER A 2 25.10 34.88 0.67
N ASN A 3 23.90 34.62 0.10
CA ASN A 3 23.73 33.68 -0.99
C ASN A 3 24.59 33.99 -2.24
N ASN A 4 25.10 35.20 -2.37
CA ASN A 4 25.98 35.60 -3.46
C ASN A 4 27.37 34.96 -3.38
N ASP A 5 27.88 34.65 -2.16
CA ASP A 5 29.21 34.03 -2.01
C ASP A 5 29.27 32.58 -2.51
N ILE A 6 28.11 31.92 -2.63
CA ILE A 6 28.04 30.53 -3.10
C ILE A 6 28.12 30.47 -4.64
N PHE A 7 27.50 31.42 -5.32
CA PHE A 7 27.51 31.47 -6.80
C PHE A 7 28.87 31.93 -7.34
N ASP A 8 29.53 32.91 -6.71
CA ASP A 8 30.86 33.33 -7.10
C ASP A 8 31.91 32.23 -6.95
N ASN A 9 31.72 31.29 -6.01
CA ASN A 9 32.64 30.15 -5.86
C ASN A 9 32.39 29.03 -6.88
N VAL A 10 31.21 28.94 -7.47
CA VAL A 10 30.91 27.93 -8.51
C VAL A 10 31.49 28.36 -9.85
N GLU A 11 31.40 29.66 -10.20
CA GLU A 11 32.01 30.14 -11.45
C GLU A 11 33.54 30.05 -11.44
N LYS A 12 34.20 30.23 -10.29
CA LYS A 12 35.65 30.09 -10.16
C LYS A 12 36.16 28.64 -10.26
N LYS A 13 35.29 27.62 -10.18
CA LYS A 13 35.70 26.22 -10.27
C LYS A 13 35.55 25.62 -11.66
N ILE A 14 34.92 26.28 -12.59
CA ILE A 14 34.86 25.82 -13.99
C ILE A 14 36.13 26.32 -14.68
N ASN A 15 37.19 25.53 -14.58
CA ASN A 15 38.44 25.79 -15.27
C ASN A 15 38.36 25.23 -16.68
N TYR A 16 38.03 26.06 -17.64
CA TYR A 16 37.91 25.67 -19.05
C TYR A 16 39.26 25.33 -19.70
N SER A 17 40.41 25.46 -18.98
CA SER A 17 41.73 25.15 -19.49
C SER A 17 42.01 23.64 -19.62
N ASN A 18 41.13 22.75 -19.14
CA ASN A 18 41.31 21.29 -19.24
C ASN A 18 40.48 20.63 -20.37
N TYR A 19 39.81 21.40 -21.19
CA TYR A 19 39.27 20.85 -22.42
C TYR A 19 40.38 20.72 -23.45
N PRO A 20 40.46 19.58 -24.21
CA PRO A 20 41.44 19.41 -25.26
C PRO A 20 41.39 20.60 -26.23
N ASP A 21 42.59 21.06 -26.69
CA ASP A 21 42.72 22.21 -27.61
C ASP A 21 41.95 22.04 -28.93
N ASN A 22 41.43 20.86 -29.21
CA ASN A 22 40.59 20.55 -30.38
C ASN A 22 39.08 20.82 -30.10
N PHE A 23 38.72 21.31 -28.94
CA PHE A 23 37.40 21.88 -28.79
C PHE A 23 37.41 23.23 -29.46
N ASP A 24 37.30 23.19 -30.78
CA ASP A 24 37.40 24.38 -31.60
C ASP A 24 36.28 25.37 -31.24
N LYS A 25 36.65 26.40 -30.51
CA LYS A 25 35.72 27.48 -30.13
C LYS A 25 35.10 28.10 -31.37
N ALA A 26 35.84 28.11 -32.50
CA ALA A 26 35.33 28.58 -33.77
C ALA A 26 34.19 27.68 -34.29
N ASN A 27 34.28 26.37 -34.14
CA ASN A 27 33.23 25.48 -34.58
C ASN A 27 31.98 25.48 -33.67
N VAL A 28 32.12 26.00 -32.43
CA VAL A 28 31.01 26.11 -31.53
C VAL A 28 30.40 27.53 -31.51
N ILE A 29 31.21 28.54 -31.86
CA ILE A 29 30.86 29.94 -31.72
C ILE A 29 31.01 30.74 -33.01
N ASP A 30 31.60 30.14 -34.06
CA ASP A 30 31.72 30.82 -35.35
C ASP A 30 30.31 30.99 -35.93
N ASP A 31 29.85 32.22 -35.92
CA ASP A 31 28.58 32.64 -36.47
C ASP A 31 28.41 32.28 -37.96
N ASN A 32 29.53 31.92 -38.64
CA ASN A 32 29.57 31.48 -40.03
C ASN A 32 29.69 29.95 -40.21
N ALA A 33 30.19 29.21 -39.17
CA ALA A 33 30.44 27.77 -39.29
C ALA A 33 29.23 26.90 -38.92
N ILE A 34 28.51 27.29 -37.93
CA ILE A 34 27.17 26.75 -37.70
C ILE A 34 26.27 27.78 -38.30
N SER A 35 25.63 27.43 -39.39
CA SER A 35 24.50 28.20 -39.84
C SER A 35 23.47 28.16 -38.72
N ARG A 36 23.58 29.08 -37.75
CA ARG A 36 22.58 29.30 -36.73
C ARG A 36 21.22 29.50 -37.36
N HIS A 37 21.21 29.86 -38.65
CA HIS A 37 20.01 29.91 -39.45
C HIS A 37 19.35 28.56 -39.66
N ASP A 38 20.07 27.44 -39.56
CA ASP A 38 19.49 26.11 -39.67
C ASP A 38 18.79 25.70 -38.36
N PHE A 39 19.16 26.36 -37.23
CA PHE A 39 18.52 26.19 -35.94
C PHE A 39 17.66 27.40 -35.51
N VAL A 40 17.77 28.50 -36.22
CA VAL A 40 16.84 29.62 -36.05
C VAL A 40 15.55 29.23 -36.76
N ILE A 41 14.54 28.99 -35.98
CA ILE A 41 13.16 28.88 -36.48
C ILE A 41 12.92 30.14 -37.30
N LYS A 42 12.83 29.99 -38.64
CA LYS A 42 12.52 31.14 -39.51
C LYS A 42 11.26 31.81 -38.96
N PRO A 43 11.15 33.14 -39.04
CA PRO A 43 9.95 33.85 -38.59
C PRO A 43 8.65 33.35 -39.22
N THR A 44 8.76 32.71 -40.39
CA THR A 44 7.65 32.00 -41.07
C THR A 44 7.34 30.65 -40.45
N ASP A 45 8.35 30.04 -39.78
CA ASP A 45 8.16 28.87 -38.95
C ASP A 45 7.93 29.36 -37.50
N LYS A 46 7.04 30.30 -37.29
CA LYS A 46 6.52 30.53 -35.95
C LYS A 46 6.14 29.18 -35.46
N ALA A 47 7.00 28.61 -34.60
CA ALA A 47 6.67 27.38 -33.92
C ALA A 47 5.25 27.59 -33.47
N LYS A 48 4.37 26.72 -33.91
CA LYS A 48 3.04 26.65 -33.35
C LYS A 48 3.31 26.29 -31.87
N VAL A 49 3.53 27.32 -31.06
CA VAL A 49 3.47 27.16 -29.63
C VAL A 49 1.99 26.88 -29.41
N SER A 50 1.64 25.63 -29.56
CA SER A 50 0.38 25.17 -29.03
C SER A 50 0.48 25.49 -27.55
N SER A 51 -0.16 26.56 -27.11
CA SER A 51 -0.35 26.82 -25.71
C SER A 51 -1.30 25.75 -25.21
N ALA A 52 -0.72 24.55 -24.93
CA ALA A 52 -1.46 23.48 -24.35
C ALA A 52 -1.83 23.92 -22.92
N THR A 53 -3.08 24.28 -22.76
CA THR A 53 -3.61 24.69 -21.44
C THR A 53 -3.97 23.42 -20.68
N GLN A 54 -3.46 23.28 -19.48
CA GLN A 54 -3.90 22.21 -18.58
C GLN A 54 -5.26 22.56 -17.98
N ILE A 55 -6.20 21.64 -18.10
CA ILE A 55 -7.55 21.76 -17.53
C ILE A 55 -7.68 20.77 -16.39
N PRO A 56 -7.99 21.22 -15.17
CA PRO A 56 -8.32 20.32 -14.08
C PRO A 56 -9.71 19.73 -14.25
N LEU A 57 -9.81 18.43 -14.10
CA LEU A 57 -11.05 17.65 -14.10
C LEU A 57 -11.17 16.94 -12.77
N GLN A 58 -12.32 16.98 -12.14
CA GLN A 58 -12.59 16.28 -10.89
C GLN A 58 -13.49 15.08 -11.16
N LEU A 59 -13.11 13.94 -10.62
CA LEU A 59 -13.84 12.69 -10.75
C LEU A 59 -14.13 12.13 -9.37
N ILE A 60 -15.40 11.83 -9.11
CA ILE A 60 -15.84 11.07 -7.95
C ILE A 60 -16.05 9.63 -8.41
N VAL A 61 -15.41 8.70 -7.74
CA VAL A 61 -15.56 7.26 -7.96
C VAL A 61 -16.21 6.68 -6.71
N ASP A 62 -17.41 6.17 -6.86
CA ASP A 62 -18.17 5.51 -5.79
C ASP A 62 -18.18 4.00 -6.05
N SER A 63 -17.86 3.19 -5.04
CA SER A 63 -17.87 1.73 -5.20
C SER A 63 -19.25 1.14 -5.48
N ARG A 64 -20.33 1.90 -5.20
CA ARG A 64 -21.72 1.52 -5.56
C ARG A 64 -21.96 1.47 -7.06
N ASP A 65 -21.15 2.18 -7.85
CA ASP A 65 -21.25 2.20 -9.32
C ASP A 65 -20.62 0.97 -9.98
N ARG A 66 -20.03 0.04 -9.18
CA ARG A 66 -19.51 -1.23 -9.69
C ARG A 66 -20.63 -2.14 -10.21
N ASP A 67 -20.34 -2.94 -11.19
CA ASP A 67 -21.22 -4.04 -11.59
C ASP A 67 -21.17 -5.15 -10.52
N THR A 68 -22.18 -5.19 -9.65
CA THR A 68 -22.25 -6.15 -8.54
C THR A 68 -22.44 -7.59 -8.99
N SER A 69 -22.81 -7.84 -10.24
CA SER A 69 -22.92 -9.19 -10.81
C SER A 69 -21.55 -9.80 -11.09
N THR A 70 -20.56 -8.99 -11.40
CA THR A 70 -19.18 -9.40 -11.67
C THR A 70 -18.22 -9.09 -10.51
N HIS A 71 -18.53 -8.06 -9.72
CA HIS A 71 -17.74 -7.56 -8.59
C HIS A 71 -18.61 -7.48 -7.33
N SER A 72 -18.80 -8.61 -6.64
CA SER A 72 -19.63 -8.67 -5.43
C SER A 72 -19.09 -7.81 -4.30
N ASN A 73 -17.76 -7.72 -4.16
CA ASN A 73 -17.09 -6.98 -3.10
C ASN A 73 -16.58 -5.62 -3.59
N SER A 74 -16.66 -4.62 -2.72
CA SER A 74 -16.16 -3.27 -3.00
C SER A 74 -14.63 -3.14 -2.91
N ASN A 75 -13.92 -4.20 -2.54
CA ASN A 75 -12.46 -4.19 -2.43
C ASN A 75 -11.72 -4.49 -3.74
N ASN A 76 -12.40 -4.97 -4.77
CA ASN A 76 -11.82 -5.24 -6.09
C ASN A 76 -12.89 -5.13 -7.17
N TYR A 77 -12.83 -4.09 -7.95
CA TYR A 77 -13.85 -3.82 -8.96
C TYR A 77 -13.33 -2.94 -10.09
N SER A 78 -14.13 -2.93 -11.15
CA SER A 78 -13.95 -2.04 -12.29
C SER A 78 -15.13 -1.07 -12.38
N VAL A 79 -14.85 0.18 -12.71
CA VAL A 79 -15.87 1.19 -12.96
C VAL A 79 -15.62 1.87 -14.30
N SER A 80 -16.68 1.97 -15.11
CA SER A 80 -16.65 2.75 -16.33
C SER A 80 -16.83 4.23 -16.01
N LEU A 81 -16.03 5.08 -16.64
CA LEU A 81 -16.13 6.51 -16.44
C LEU A 81 -17.28 7.11 -17.24
N PRO A 82 -17.87 8.24 -16.81
CA PRO A 82 -19.04 8.84 -17.46
C PRO A 82 -18.75 9.30 -18.90
N GLU A 83 -17.49 9.58 -19.19
CA GLU A 83 -17.02 9.95 -20.53
C GLU A 83 -15.60 9.44 -20.77
N VAL A 84 -15.13 9.51 -22.00
CA VAL A 84 -13.74 9.21 -22.34
C VAL A 84 -12.90 10.46 -22.11
N TYR A 85 -12.00 10.41 -21.13
CA TYR A 85 -11.02 11.46 -20.88
C TYR A 85 -9.79 11.26 -21.75
N GLU A 86 -9.31 12.33 -22.38
CA GLU A 86 -8.18 12.29 -23.32
C GLU A 86 -7.03 13.19 -22.88
N ASN A 87 -5.81 12.86 -23.34
CA ASN A 87 -4.60 13.66 -23.11
C ASN A 87 -4.33 13.96 -21.64
N ILE A 88 -4.50 12.97 -20.77
CA ILE A 88 -4.30 13.12 -19.33
C ILE A 88 -2.81 13.21 -19.01
N THR A 89 -2.40 14.27 -18.32
CA THR A 89 -1.01 14.49 -17.89
C THR A 89 -0.74 14.05 -16.47
N SER A 90 -1.75 14.03 -15.62
CA SER A 90 -1.65 13.51 -14.27
C SER A 90 -2.99 13.09 -13.69
N ILE A 91 -2.93 12.15 -12.75
CA ILE A 91 -4.05 11.74 -11.89
C ILE A 91 -3.58 11.80 -10.45
N GLU A 92 -4.36 12.43 -9.58
CA GLU A 92 -4.07 12.64 -8.17
C GLU A 92 -5.24 12.21 -7.29
N LEU A 93 -4.95 11.53 -6.17
CA LEU A 93 -5.94 11.31 -5.10
C LEU A 93 -6.02 12.58 -4.25
N ILE A 94 -7.16 13.27 -4.27
CA ILE A 94 -7.39 14.49 -3.50
C ILE A 94 -8.26 14.27 -2.26
N GLY A 95 -8.92 13.12 -2.16
CA GLY A 95 -9.72 12.74 -1.01
C GLY A 95 -10.26 11.33 -1.12
N ALA A 96 -10.72 10.78 0.00
CA ALA A 96 -11.40 9.49 0.05
C ALA A 96 -12.26 9.36 1.31
N GLU A 97 -13.30 8.54 1.21
CA GLU A 97 -14.13 8.10 2.32
C GLU A 97 -14.01 6.58 2.43
N ILE A 98 -13.26 6.12 3.45
CA ILE A 98 -12.87 4.71 3.57
C ILE A 98 -13.43 4.15 4.88
N PRO A 99 -14.40 3.20 4.84
CA PRO A 99 -14.88 2.52 6.04
C PRO A 99 -13.79 1.64 6.65
N LYS A 100 -13.59 1.75 7.96
CA LYS A 100 -12.75 0.82 8.73
C LYS A 100 -13.63 -0.26 9.35
N THR A 101 -13.98 -1.23 8.54
CA THR A 101 -14.97 -2.27 8.86
C THR A 101 -14.42 -3.70 8.79
N GLU A 102 -13.15 -3.88 8.40
CA GLU A 102 -12.49 -5.18 8.44
C GLU A 102 -12.42 -5.67 9.90
N TYR A 103 -12.89 -6.89 10.14
CA TYR A 103 -12.80 -7.50 11.47
C TYR A 103 -11.34 -7.72 11.89
N LEU A 104 -11.08 -7.54 13.19
CA LEU A 104 -9.78 -7.85 13.79
C LEU A 104 -9.36 -9.29 13.50
N ILE A 105 -10.28 -10.23 13.73
CA ILE A 105 -10.12 -11.64 13.37
C ILE A 105 -10.91 -11.89 12.09
N ASN A 106 -10.21 -12.31 11.06
CA ASN A 106 -10.76 -12.56 9.74
C ASN A 106 -10.12 -13.81 9.10
N ASP A 107 -10.52 -14.17 7.89
CA ASP A 107 -10.07 -15.39 7.22
C ASP A 107 -8.55 -15.50 7.00
N TYR A 108 -7.83 -14.37 7.11
CA TYR A 108 -6.38 -14.33 6.94
C TYR A 108 -5.59 -14.44 8.25
N ASN A 109 -6.27 -14.52 9.42
CA ASN A 109 -5.60 -14.56 10.72
C ASN A 109 -6.36 -15.31 11.82
N ASN A 110 -7.29 -16.19 11.46
CA ASN A 110 -8.23 -16.83 12.39
C ASN A 110 -7.87 -18.26 12.80
N LYS A 111 -6.65 -18.77 12.48
CA LYS A 111 -6.29 -20.16 12.74
C LYS A 111 -5.17 -20.31 13.77
N ILE A 112 -5.25 -21.40 14.51
CA ILE A 112 -4.14 -21.96 15.31
C ILE A 112 -3.94 -23.39 14.85
N GLU A 113 -2.79 -23.66 14.23
CA GLU A 113 -2.36 -25.01 13.89
C GLU A 113 -1.36 -25.49 14.95
N TYR A 114 -1.53 -26.75 15.41
CA TYR A 114 -0.68 -27.30 16.44
C TYR A 114 -0.63 -28.83 16.39
N HIS A 115 0.42 -29.42 16.95
CA HIS A 115 0.53 -30.85 17.23
C HIS A 115 0.05 -31.10 18.65
N ASN A 116 -0.90 -32.01 18.85
CA ASN A 116 -1.53 -32.27 20.15
C ASN A 116 -0.94 -33.49 20.90
N GLY A 117 0.25 -33.96 20.51
CA GLY A 117 0.88 -35.18 21.02
C GLY A 117 0.52 -36.44 20.23
N SER A 118 -0.56 -36.44 19.47
CA SER A 118 -1.01 -37.58 18.63
C SER A 118 -0.95 -37.28 17.15
N GLY A 119 -1.12 -36.00 16.75
CA GLY A 119 -1.11 -35.58 15.35
C GLY A 119 -1.27 -34.08 15.21
N ASN A 120 -1.15 -33.62 13.97
CA ASN A 120 -1.42 -32.23 13.62
C ASN A 120 -2.91 -31.95 13.55
N THR A 121 -3.33 -30.87 14.13
CA THR A 121 -4.71 -30.42 14.17
C THR A 121 -4.78 -28.89 14.08
N SER A 122 -5.96 -28.34 13.93
CA SER A 122 -6.16 -26.88 13.92
C SER A 122 -7.48 -26.50 14.55
N ILE A 123 -7.52 -25.31 15.14
CA ILE A 123 -8.76 -24.64 15.51
C ILE A 123 -8.93 -23.38 14.66
N THR A 124 -10.18 -23.03 14.40
CA THR A 124 -10.56 -21.80 13.70
C THR A 124 -11.37 -20.93 14.64
N ILE A 125 -10.98 -19.67 14.73
CA ILE A 125 -11.65 -18.67 15.55
C ILE A 125 -12.69 -17.97 14.66
N THR A 126 -13.87 -17.72 15.21
CA THR A 126 -14.92 -16.99 14.47
C THR A 126 -14.45 -15.58 14.15
N ASN A 127 -14.72 -15.14 12.92
CA ASN A 127 -14.40 -13.77 12.50
C ASN A 127 -15.17 -12.75 13.33
N GLY A 128 -14.52 -11.63 13.67
CA GLY A 128 -15.15 -10.57 14.46
C GLY A 128 -14.15 -9.61 15.12
N ASP A 129 -14.69 -8.58 15.74
CA ASP A 129 -13.94 -7.66 16.58
C ASP A 129 -13.98 -8.13 18.03
N TYR A 130 -12.83 -8.26 18.64
CA TYR A 130 -12.68 -8.79 19.99
C TYR A 130 -11.88 -7.84 20.87
N ASN A 131 -12.31 -7.70 22.12
CA ASN A 131 -11.40 -7.33 23.20
C ASN A 131 -10.59 -8.56 23.64
N ILE A 132 -9.55 -8.38 24.43
CA ILE A 132 -8.64 -9.48 24.77
C ILE A 132 -9.31 -10.58 25.60
N THR A 133 -10.26 -10.23 26.47
CA THR A 133 -10.98 -11.19 27.32
C THR A 133 -11.86 -12.10 26.48
N ASP A 134 -12.63 -11.51 25.57
CA ASP A 134 -13.53 -12.25 24.69
C ASP A 134 -12.73 -13.11 23.68
N LEU A 135 -11.63 -12.58 23.16
CA LEU A 135 -10.75 -13.34 22.26
C LEU A 135 -10.20 -14.58 22.94
N ILE A 136 -9.63 -14.46 24.14
CA ILE A 136 -9.11 -15.58 24.93
C ILE A 136 -10.21 -16.59 25.24
N SER A 137 -11.39 -16.12 25.66
CA SER A 137 -12.53 -17.00 25.93
C SER A 137 -12.96 -17.79 24.69
N THR A 138 -13.02 -17.14 23.53
CA THR A 138 -13.37 -17.77 22.26
C THR A 138 -12.32 -18.82 21.86
N ILE A 139 -11.03 -18.50 22.00
CA ILE A 139 -9.93 -19.42 21.68
C ILE A 139 -9.99 -20.65 22.61
N ASN A 140 -10.16 -20.45 23.93
CA ASN A 140 -10.24 -21.54 24.89
C ASN A 140 -11.45 -22.44 24.57
N THR A 141 -12.60 -21.87 24.27
CA THR A 141 -13.80 -22.61 23.84
C THR A 141 -13.52 -23.43 22.56
N ALA A 142 -12.76 -22.88 21.61
CA ALA A 142 -12.40 -23.61 20.40
C ALA A 142 -11.45 -24.78 20.68
N PHE A 143 -10.54 -24.68 21.65
CA PHE A 143 -9.72 -25.78 22.11
C PHE A 143 -10.55 -26.88 22.81
N ASP A 144 -11.47 -26.48 23.70
CA ASP A 144 -12.37 -27.40 24.38
C ASP A 144 -13.22 -28.22 23.40
N ASN A 145 -13.76 -27.55 22.40
CA ASN A 145 -14.57 -28.18 21.31
C ASN A 145 -13.75 -29.12 20.43
N ASN A 146 -12.44 -28.90 20.32
CA ASN A 146 -11.52 -29.74 19.53
C ASN A 146 -10.83 -30.84 20.38
N SER A 147 -11.44 -31.26 21.49
CA SER A 147 -10.91 -32.28 22.40
C SER A 147 -9.51 -31.95 22.95
N SER A 148 -9.19 -30.68 23.07
CA SER A 148 -7.92 -30.15 23.60
C SER A 148 -8.13 -29.23 24.81
N ALA A 149 -9.11 -29.55 25.65
CA ALA A 149 -9.53 -28.76 26.83
C ALA A 149 -8.39 -28.48 27.84
N ASN A 150 -7.29 -29.19 27.71
CA ASN A 150 -6.12 -29.02 28.55
C ASN A 150 -5.07 -28.03 27.99
N ILE A 151 -5.41 -27.33 26.91
CA ILE A 151 -4.65 -26.18 26.39
C ILE A 151 -5.45 -24.93 26.76
N THR A 152 -4.85 -24.03 27.50
CA THR A 152 -5.51 -22.79 27.91
C THR A 152 -4.67 -21.56 27.62
N LEU A 153 -5.30 -20.53 27.09
CA LEU A 153 -4.70 -19.21 26.93
C LEU A 153 -5.13 -18.30 28.07
N SER A 154 -4.22 -17.44 28.49
CA SER A 154 -4.48 -16.39 29.47
C SER A 154 -3.58 -15.18 29.21
N VAL A 155 -3.88 -14.05 29.83
CA VAL A 155 -2.93 -12.93 29.91
C VAL A 155 -1.99 -13.20 31.06
N ALA A 156 -0.71 -13.35 30.77
CA ALA A 156 0.33 -13.67 31.77
C ALA A 156 0.46 -12.58 32.85
N SER A 157 0.29 -11.32 32.47
CA SER A 157 0.29 -10.16 33.35
C SER A 157 -0.40 -8.98 32.69
N THR A 158 -1.24 -8.28 33.42
CA THR A 158 -1.88 -7.05 32.95
C THR A 158 -0.86 -5.93 32.68
N ALA A 159 0.27 -5.94 33.38
CA ALA A 159 1.33 -4.96 33.17
C ALA A 159 2.10 -5.21 31.86
N THR A 160 2.38 -6.46 31.51
CA THR A 160 3.13 -6.80 30.28
C THR A 160 2.22 -6.99 29.06
N GLN A 161 0.95 -7.30 29.29
CA GLN A 161 -0.05 -7.56 28.24
C GLN A 161 0.40 -8.65 27.24
N LYS A 162 1.05 -9.71 27.76
CA LYS A 162 1.52 -10.85 26.97
C LYS A 162 0.59 -12.03 27.13
N ILE A 163 0.39 -12.78 26.05
CA ILE A 163 -0.37 -14.02 26.09
C ILE A 163 0.51 -15.15 26.60
N GLN A 164 -0.08 -16.00 27.41
CA GLN A 164 0.51 -17.24 27.91
C GLN A 164 -0.35 -18.43 27.48
N ILE A 165 0.29 -19.48 27.00
CA ILE A 165 -0.33 -20.76 26.67
C ILE A 165 0.14 -21.78 27.69
N ALA A 166 -0.77 -22.38 28.42
CA ALA A 166 -0.52 -23.48 29.34
C ALA A 166 -0.94 -24.81 28.69
N ASN A 167 -0.11 -25.81 28.88
CA ASN A 167 -0.32 -27.18 28.39
C ASN A 167 -0.41 -28.16 29.55
N THR A 168 -1.57 -28.76 29.74
CA THR A 168 -1.79 -29.84 30.74
C THR A 168 -2.34 -31.11 30.08
N THR A 169 -2.06 -31.33 28.78
CA THR A 169 -2.62 -32.43 27.97
C THR A 169 -2.04 -33.81 28.28
N GLY A 170 -0.96 -33.89 29.07
CA GLY A 170 -0.22 -35.14 29.27
C GLY A 170 0.87 -35.38 28.21
N SER A 171 0.92 -34.59 27.16
CA SER A 171 1.85 -34.70 26.03
C SER A 171 2.51 -33.37 25.71
N THR A 172 3.60 -33.40 24.94
CA THR A 172 4.20 -32.18 24.38
C THR A 172 3.38 -31.69 23.20
N ASN A 173 3.06 -30.41 23.18
CA ASN A 173 2.39 -29.74 22.09
C ASN A 173 3.35 -28.82 21.33
N ILE A 174 3.14 -28.68 20.01
CA ILE A 174 3.93 -27.78 19.17
C ILE A 174 2.95 -26.87 18.45
N PHE A 175 3.07 -25.55 18.64
CA PHE A 175 2.29 -24.56 17.94
C PHE A 175 3.05 -24.09 16.72
N TYR A 176 2.42 -24.16 15.54
CA TYR A 176 3.02 -23.84 14.26
C TYR A 176 2.72 -22.40 13.87
N TRP A 177 3.64 -21.51 14.19
CA TRP A 177 3.54 -20.09 13.85
C TRP A 177 4.34 -19.72 12.61
N LYS A 178 5.39 -20.49 12.31
CA LYS A 178 6.26 -20.29 11.16
C LYS A 178 5.66 -20.98 9.92
N ALA A 179 5.72 -20.29 8.77
CA ALA A 179 5.42 -20.90 7.47
C ALA A 179 6.53 -21.87 7.06
N ASP A 180 6.17 -22.87 6.23
CA ASP A 180 7.14 -23.81 5.67
C ASP A 180 8.03 -23.15 4.60
N THR A 181 7.54 -22.05 3.99
CA THR A 181 8.25 -21.23 3.00
C THR A 181 8.62 -19.88 3.56
N GLU A 182 9.78 -19.35 3.15
CA GLU A 182 10.22 -18.02 3.54
C GLU A 182 9.64 -16.96 2.58
N GLU A 183 9.42 -15.74 3.12
CA GLU A 183 9.09 -14.58 2.30
C GLU A 183 10.35 -14.05 1.62
N VAL A 184 10.21 -13.67 0.34
CA VAL A 184 11.25 -13.00 -0.42
C VAL A 184 10.87 -11.53 -0.60
N SER A 185 11.77 -10.63 -0.20
CA SER A 185 11.57 -9.19 -0.41
C SER A 185 11.88 -8.80 -1.87
N VAL A 186 11.49 -7.60 -2.27
CA VAL A 186 11.77 -7.05 -3.62
C VAL A 186 13.27 -7.07 -3.94
N ASN A 187 14.15 -6.90 -2.94
CA ASN A 187 15.60 -6.94 -3.10
C ASN A 187 16.20 -8.35 -3.04
N GLY A 188 15.39 -9.41 -3.05
CA GLY A 188 15.83 -10.80 -3.00
C GLY A 188 16.23 -11.31 -1.61
N THR A 189 16.07 -10.54 -0.55
CA THR A 189 16.36 -10.99 0.83
C THR A 189 15.24 -11.89 1.33
N THR A 190 15.59 -13.11 1.75
CA THR A 190 14.64 -14.05 2.37
C THR A 190 14.52 -13.79 3.88
N ARG A 191 13.33 -14.03 4.41
CA ARG A 191 13.04 -13.92 5.85
C ARG A 191 11.95 -14.89 6.26
N PRO A 192 11.89 -15.31 7.54
CA PRO A 192 10.80 -16.16 8.02
C PRO A 192 9.44 -15.49 7.79
N ALA A 193 8.47 -16.28 7.38
CA ALA A 193 7.07 -15.87 7.22
C ALA A 193 6.22 -16.42 8.37
N TYR A 194 5.08 -15.78 8.63
CA TYR A 194 4.04 -16.40 9.43
C TYR A 194 3.32 -17.48 8.63
N ARG A 195 2.88 -18.53 9.34
CA ARG A 195 2.01 -19.54 8.75
C ARG A 195 0.73 -18.89 8.23
N THR A 196 0.22 -19.40 7.14
CA THR A 196 -0.99 -18.87 6.50
C THR A 196 -2.18 -18.87 7.45
N ASN A 197 -2.88 -17.76 7.51
CA ASN A 197 -4.07 -17.53 8.33
C ASN A 197 -3.85 -17.65 9.85
N THR A 198 -2.59 -17.59 10.33
CA THR A 198 -2.31 -17.72 11.76
C THR A 198 -2.64 -16.46 12.56
N ILE A 199 -3.20 -16.63 13.75
CA ILE A 199 -3.44 -15.57 14.74
C ILE A 199 -2.16 -15.16 15.50
N ALA A 200 -1.03 -15.82 15.30
CA ALA A 200 0.19 -15.65 16.06
C ALA A 200 0.63 -14.20 16.25
N LYS A 201 0.56 -13.38 15.19
CA LYS A 201 0.93 -11.96 15.20
C LYS A 201 0.05 -11.16 16.18
N ILE A 202 -1.25 -11.42 16.21
CA ILE A 202 -2.21 -10.77 17.11
C ILE A 202 -1.92 -11.15 18.56
N LEU A 203 -1.61 -12.43 18.83
CA LEU A 203 -1.29 -12.93 20.17
C LEU A 203 0.13 -12.55 20.63
N GLY A 204 0.95 -11.93 19.78
CA GLY A 204 2.31 -11.49 20.11
C GLY A 204 3.39 -12.55 19.95
N PHE A 205 3.12 -13.66 19.28
CA PHE A 205 4.13 -14.69 18.95
C PHE A 205 4.93 -14.28 17.71
N ASN A 206 6.19 -14.73 17.67
CA ASN A 206 7.10 -14.51 16.54
C ASN A 206 6.86 -15.55 15.43
N LYS A 207 7.51 -15.34 14.29
CA LYS A 207 7.57 -16.28 13.14
C LYS A 207 8.46 -17.49 13.45
N SER A 208 8.17 -18.20 14.55
CA SER A 208 8.89 -19.39 15.02
C SER A 208 7.96 -20.30 15.79
N ASP A 209 8.03 -21.59 15.56
CA ASP A 209 7.21 -22.57 16.25
C ASP A 209 7.54 -22.62 17.73
N VAL A 210 6.54 -22.94 18.54
CA VAL A 210 6.64 -22.97 19.99
C VAL A 210 6.30 -24.37 20.51
N THR A 211 7.29 -25.02 21.13
CA THR A 211 7.11 -26.32 21.77
C THR A 211 6.84 -26.13 23.26
N ILE A 212 5.76 -26.72 23.75
CA ILE A 212 5.33 -26.65 25.15
C ILE A 212 5.25 -28.07 25.71
N ALA A 213 6.13 -28.43 26.64
CA ALA A 213 6.06 -29.71 27.30
C ALA A 213 4.79 -29.85 28.16
N ASN A 214 4.46 -31.09 28.54
CA ASN A 214 3.37 -31.30 29.48
C ASN A 214 3.62 -30.56 30.80
N SER A 215 2.57 -29.97 31.35
CA SER A 215 2.59 -29.18 32.60
C SER A 215 3.49 -27.94 32.55
N ALA A 216 3.79 -27.47 31.30
CA ALA A 216 4.59 -26.26 31.06
C ALA A 216 3.74 -25.16 30.49
N THR A 217 4.33 -23.97 30.44
CA THR A 217 3.72 -22.76 29.92
C THR A 217 4.67 -22.05 28.97
N ALA A 218 4.17 -21.49 27.89
CA ALA A 218 4.93 -20.60 27.02
C ALA A 218 4.29 -19.21 27.02
N THR A 219 5.11 -18.20 27.19
CA THR A 219 4.67 -16.79 27.14
C THR A 219 5.11 -16.18 25.82
N ALA A 220 4.19 -15.46 25.17
CA ALA A 220 4.49 -14.73 23.95
C ALA A 220 5.64 -13.72 24.17
N PRO A 221 6.59 -13.62 23.24
CA PRO A 221 7.72 -12.68 23.38
C PRO A 221 7.27 -11.23 23.33
N ASN A 222 6.20 -10.92 22.58
CA ASN A 222 5.67 -9.57 22.41
C ASN A 222 4.31 -9.40 23.10
N ARG A 223 3.87 -8.15 23.21
CA ARG A 223 2.47 -7.83 23.58
C ARG A 223 1.53 -8.31 22.48
N TYR A 224 0.29 -8.67 22.88
CA TYR A 224 -0.78 -8.82 21.90
C TYR A 224 -1.10 -7.47 21.20
N ASP A 225 -1.53 -7.51 19.96
CA ASP A 225 -1.91 -6.33 19.18
C ASP A 225 -3.34 -6.48 18.65
N LEU A 226 -4.26 -5.73 19.23
CA LEU A 226 -5.67 -5.68 18.82
C LEU A 226 -6.00 -4.46 17.97
N SER A 227 -5.00 -3.76 17.43
CA SER A 227 -5.23 -2.53 16.67
C SER A 227 -5.80 -2.76 15.26
N GLY A 228 -5.84 -4.01 14.82
CA GLY A 228 -6.34 -4.36 13.47
C GLY A 228 -5.52 -3.75 12.34
N THR A 229 -6.15 -3.59 11.19
CA THR A 229 -5.54 -3.01 10.00
C THR A 229 -5.33 -1.51 10.18
N LYS A 230 -4.05 -1.09 10.12
CA LYS A 230 -3.62 0.30 10.38
C LYS A 230 -3.67 1.18 9.14
N PHE A 231 -3.58 0.59 7.97
CA PHE A 231 -3.67 1.27 6.68
C PHE A 231 -4.04 0.29 5.58
N VAL A 232 -4.57 0.82 4.51
CA VAL A 232 -4.85 0.08 3.28
C VAL A 232 -4.06 0.67 2.12
N MET A 233 -3.70 -0.19 1.18
CA MET A 233 -3.12 0.21 -0.08
C MET A 233 -4.23 0.27 -1.12
N LEU A 234 -4.36 1.43 -1.75
CA LEU A 234 -5.21 1.62 -2.92
C LEU A 234 -4.37 1.34 -4.16
N ASN A 235 -4.76 0.34 -4.92
CA ASN A 235 -4.20 0.05 -6.23
C ASN A 235 -5.21 0.50 -7.30
N ILE A 236 -4.73 1.22 -8.29
CA ILE A 236 -5.45 1.52 -9.52
C ILE A 236 -4.55 1.05 -10.65
N ARG A 237 -5.06 0.15 -11.51
CA ARG A 237 -4.24 -0.44 -12.57
C ARG A 237 -3.55 0.62 -13.42
N ASP A 238 -2.27 0.41 -13.69
CA ASP A 238 -1.39 1.30 -14.48
C ASP A 238 -1.10 2.67 -13.84
N LEU A 239 -1.52 2.88 -12.58
CA LEU A 239 -1.28 4.12 -11.84
C LEU A 239 -0.29 3.93 -10.67
N ASP A 240 0.76 3.16 -10.85
CA ASP A 240 1.78 2.91 -9.82
C ASP A 240 2.49 4.22 -9.42
N VAL A 241 2.48 4.53 -8.15
CA VAL A 241 3.09 5.75 -7.58
C VAL A 241 4.09 5.41 -6.47
N LEU A 242 3.76 4.45 -5.61
CA LEU A 242 4.56 4.12 -4.45
C LEU A 242 5.58 3.04 -4.77
N ASN A 243 6.81 3.20 -4.25
CA ASN A 243 7.82 2.16 -4.24
C ASN A 243 7.91 1.59 -2.83
N GLY A 244 7.80 0.29 -2.71
CA GLY A 244 7.84 -0.42 -1.44
C GLY A 244 8.99 -1.40 -1.36
N THR A 245 9.48 -1.65 -0.13
CA THR A 245 10.46 -2.72 0.14
C THR A 245 9.81 -4.09 0.29
N TYR A 246 8.48 -4.14 0.29
CA TYR A 246 7.68 -5.34 0.39
C TYR A 246 6.75 -5.43 -0.82
N PRO A 247 6.59 -6.61 -1.47
CA PRO A 247 5.82 -6.75 -2.71
C PRO A 247 4.37 -6.26 -2.62
N GLY A 248 3.72 -6.40 -1.45
CA GLY A 248 2.33 -5.98 -1.26
C GLY A 248 2.11 -4.46 -1.23
N ILE A 249 3.19 -3.66 -1.13
CA ILE A 249 3.12 -2.19 -1.14
C ILE A 249 3.82 -1.57 -2.34
N ASP A 250 4.56 -2.38 -3.10
CA ASP A 250 5.23 -1.92 -4.30
C ASP A 250 4.22 -1.75 -5.44
N GLY A 251 4.28 -0.62 -6.13
CA GLY A 251 3.37 -0.30 -7.23
C GLY A 251 1.98 0.20 -6.81
N ALA A 252 1.69 0.39 -5.52
CA ALA A 252 0.41 0.96 -5.11
C ALA A 252 0.25 2.42 -5.56
N PHE A 253 -0.98 2.84 -5.83
CA PHE A 253 -1.29 4.23 -6.14
C PHE A 253 -1.25 5.10 -4.89
N ALA A 254 -1.84 4.65 -3.79
CA ALA A 254 -1.86 5.39 -2.54
C ALA A 254 -1.85 4.48 -1.31
N ARG A 255 -1.33 5.01 -0.19
CA ARG A 255 -1.45 4.42 1.14
C ARG A 255 -2.38 5.28 1.98
N ILE A 256 -3.48 4.69 2.45
CA ILE A 256 -4.49 5.38 3.26
C ILE A 256 -4.41 4.86 4.69
N ILE A 257 -4.08 5.75 5.63
CA ILE A 257 -3.96 5.41 7.06
C ILE A 257 -5.36 5.37 7.69
N LEU A 258 -5.67 4.26 8.38
CA LEU A 258 -6.92 4.04 9.10
C LEU A 258 -6.71 4.30 10.61
N ASP A 259 -6.60 5.57 10.99
CA ASP A 259 -6.39 6.04 12.36
C ASP A 259 -7.70 6.30 13.12
N ASN A 260 -8.82 5.97 12.52
CA ASN A 260 -10.15 6.01 13.10
C ASN A 260 -10.51 4.70 13.83
N ASP A 261 -11.55 4.73 14.64
CA ASP A 261 -12.07 3.56 15.33
C ASP A 261 -12.71 2.56 14.36
N SER A 262 -12.70 1.27 14.73
CA SER A 262 -13.42 0.22 13.98
C SER A 262 -14.90 0.55 13.88
N GLY A 263 -15.54 0.26 12.75
CA GLY A 263 -16.93 0.59 12.47
C GLY A 263 -17.20 2.04 12.09
N THR A 264 -16.16 2.88 11.93
CA THR A 264 -16.29 4.28 11.50
C THR A 264 -15.64 4.53 10.13
N VAL A 265 -15.90 5.70 9.55
CA VAL A 265 -15.36 6.08 8.23
C VAL A 265 -14.13 6.99 8.39
N LYS A 266 -13.04 6.65 7.73
CA LYS A 266 -11.89 7.54 7.56
C LYS A 266 -12.18 8.52 6.41
N TYR A 267 -12.19 9.80 6.72
CA TYR A 267 -12.22 10.88 5.74
C TYR A 267 -10.81 11.36 5.45
N LEU A 268 -10.30 11.03 4.27
CA LEU A 268 -9.03 11.55 3.79
C LEU A 268 -9.30 12.87 3.05
N LYS A 269 -8.67 13.96 3.52
CA LYS A 269 -8.77 15.27 2.88
C LYS A 269 -7.44 15.65 2.23
N ALA A 270 -7.48 16.50 1.24
CA ALA A 270 -6.27 17.03 0.58
C ALA A 270 -5.29 17.67 1.59
N SER A 271 -5.79 18.27 2.68
CA SER A 271 -4.99 18.82 3.77
C SER A 271 -4.22 17.76 4.55
N ASP A 272 -4.74 16.53 4.65
CA ASP A 272 -4.16 15.44 5.44
C ASP A 272 -3.04 14.73 4.68
N ILE A 273 -3.05 14.82 3.35
CA ILE A 273 -2.03 14.23 2.47
C ILE A 273 -0.70 15.00 2.57
N GLY A 274 -0.74 16.26 3.02
CA GLY A 274 0.44 17.10 3.26
C GLY A 274 1.29 17.29 2.01
N LYS A 275 2.64 17.21 2.17
CA LYS A 275 3.58 17.32 1.06
C LYS A 275 3.76 16.03 0.25
N GLY A 276 3.27 14.89 0.76
CA GLY A 276 3.34 13.58 0.11
C GLY A 276 2.07 13.32 -0.70
N ARG A 277 1.95 13.92 -1.86
CA ARG A 277 0.78 13.76 -2.74
C ARG A 277 0.87 12.44 -3.52
N PHE A 278 -0.23 11.72 -3.62
CA PHE A 278 -0.34 10.52 -4.46
C PHE A 278 -0.74 10.95 -5.88
N ILE A 279 0.28 11.21 -6.71
CA ILE A 279 0.09 11.69 -8.07
C ILE A 279 0.86 10.80 -9.03
N LYS A 280 0.18 10.30 -10.04
CA LYS A 280 0.79 9.71 -11.24
C LYS A 280 0.89 10.76 -12.33
N TYR A 281 2.10 10.97 -12.82
CA TYR A 281 2.37 11.80 -14.00
C TYR A 281 2.54 10.92 -15.24
N PHE A 282 2.05 11.38 -16.37
CA PHE A 282 2.17 10.73 -17.67
C PHE A 282 3.04 11.56 -18.61
N ASN A 283 4.09 10.95 -19.14
CA ASN A 283 4.94 11.53 -20.16
C ASN A 283 5.38 10.44 -21.17
N PRO A 284 4.78 10.38 -22.37
CA PRO A 284 3.76 11.29 -22.93
C PRO A 284 2.41 11.20 -22.20
N PRO A 285 1.50 12.17 -22.40
CA PRO A 285 0.14 12.14 -21.85
C PRO A 285 -0.59 10.84 -22.17
N LEU A 286 -1.38 10.34 -21.23
CA LEU A 286 -2.25 9.19 -21.45
C LEU A 286 -3.32 9.53 -22.50
N GLY A 287 -3.34 8.79 -23.59
CA GLY A 287 -4.20 9.10 -24.74
C GLY A 287 -5.68 9.03 -24.42
N LYS A 288 -6.12 7.98 -23.72
CA LYS A 288 -7.53 7.75 -23.34
C LYS A 288 -7.65 7.07 -22.00
N LEU A 289 -8.64 7.51 -21.22
CA LEU A 289 -9.07 6.89 -19.98
C LEU A 289 -10.58 6.82 -19.94
N ASN A 290 -11.15 5.62 -19.90
CA ASN A 290 -12.60 5.38 -19.89
C ASN A 290 -13.05 4.40 -18.80
N LYS A 291 -12.07 3.81 -18.07
CA LYS A 291 -12.31 2.80 -17.05
C LYS A 291 -11.21 2.88 -15.99
N LEU A 292 -11.57 2.60 -14.77
CA LEU A 292 -10.62 2.37 -13.67
C LEU A 292 -10.83 0.95 -13.12
N ASP A 293 -9.73 0.22 -12.92
CA ASP A 293 -9.71 -1.03 -12.19
C ASP A 293 -9.07 -0.76 -10.82
N ILE A 294 -9.85 -0.93 -9.77
CA ILE A 294 -9.52 -0.50 -8.40
C ILE A 294 -9.47 -1.71 -7.48
N SER A 295 -8.44 -1.77 -6.63
CA SER A 295 -8.41 -2.76 -5.55
C SER A 295 -7.81 -2.18 -4.27
N PHE A 296 -8.24 -2.74 -3.14
CA PHE A 296 -7.75 -2.41 -1.81
C PHE A 296 -7.13 -3.64 -1.18
N VAL A 297 -5.90 -3.50 -0.71
CA VAL A 297 -5.18 -4.58 -0.02
C VAL A 297 -4.56 -4.09 1.29
N THR A 298 -4.34 -5.04 2.20
CA THR A 298 -3.61 -4.81 3.45
C THR A 298 -2.10 -4.82 3.21
N TYR A 299 -1.30 -4.57 4.27
CA TYR A 299 0.16 -4.69 4.20
C TYR A 299 0.62 -6.06 3.71
N ASP A 300 -0.05 -7.13 4.13
CA ASP A 300 0.31 -8.51 3.78
C ASP A 300 -0.25 -8.92 2.40
N ASN A 301 -0.71 -7.95 1.60
CA ASN A 301 -1.28 -8.11 0.24
C ASN A 301 -2.58 -8.94 0.21
N ASN A 302 -3.25 -9.06 1.34
CA ASN A 302 -4.58 -9.67 1.38
C ASN A 302 -5.62 -8.63 0.96
N PRO A 303 -6.68 -9.02 0.24
CA PRO A 303 -7.81 -8.12 -0.01
C PRO A 303 -8.35 -7.55 1.30
N TYR A 304 -8.54 -6.23 1.36
CA TYR A 304 -9.16 -5.59 2.53
C TYR A 304 -10.67 -5.86 2.51
N ASP A 305 -11.23 -6.35 3.62
CA ASP A 305 -12.67 -6.63 3.68
C ASP A 305 -13.45 -5.41 4.19
N PHE A 306 -14.25 -4.82 3.32
CA PHE A 306 -15.16 -3.73 3.68
C PHE A 306 -16.44 -4.22 4.40
N ASN A 307 -16.61 -5.53 4.62
CA ASN A 307 -17.82 -6.10 5.24
C ASN A 307 -19.13 -5.57 4.63
N GLY A 308 -19.16 -5.49 3.30
CA GLY A 308 -20.33 -5.02 2.55
C GLY A 308 -20.53 -3.50 2.53
N HIS A 309 -19.65 -2.73 3.13
CA HIS A 309 -19.68 -1.26 3.04
C HIS A 309 -19.06 -0.75 1.75
N ASP A 310 -19.56 0.38 1.30
CA ASP A 310 -19.05 1.08 0.14
C ASP A 310 -18.10 2.22 0.54
N HIS A 311 -17.29 2.66 -0.40
CA HIS A 311 -16.32 3.73 -0.24
C HIS A 311 -16.34 4.68 -1.44
N THR A 312 -15.79 5.87 -1.27
CA THR A 312 -15.71 6.89 -2.31
C THR A 312 -14.29 7.42 -2.45
N LEU A 313 -13.84 7.61 -3.69
CA LEU A 313 -12.57 8.24 -4.03
C LEU A 313 -12.81 9.56 -4.76
N PHE A 314 -12.03 10.58 -4.43
CA PHE A 314 -12.01 11.87 -5.11
C PHE A 314 -10.69 12.00 -5.85
N LEU A 315 -10.74 11.97 -7.18
CA LEU A 315 -9.58 12.08 -8.06
C LEU A 315 -9.59 13.42 -8.77
N GLN A 316 -8.42 14.02 -8.90
CA GLN A 316 -8.18 15.14 -9.79
C GLN A 316 -7.32 14.68 -10.95
N MET A 317 -7.78 14.92 -12.16
CA MET A 317 -7.04 14.67 -13.40
C MET A 317 -6.66 16.01 -14.03
N MET A 318 -5.49 16.08 -14.66
CA MET A 318 -5.08 17.19 -15.49
C MET A 318 -5.07 16.74 -16.94
N SER A 319 -5.85 17.40 -17.81
CA SER A 319 -5.90 17.14 -19.23
C SER A 319 -5.27 18.28 -20.02
N LEU A 320 -4.60 17.95 -21.13
CA LEU A 320 -4.11 18.94 -22.10
C LEU A 320 -5.21 19.24 -23.14
N ASN A 321 -5.70 20.47 -23.14
CA ASN A 321 -6.50 20.94 -24.25
C ASN A 321 -5.59 21.49 -25.33
N GLN A 322 -5.48 20.80 -26.46
CA GLN A 322 -4.82 21.30 -27.65
C GLN A 322 -5.82 22.19 -28.43
N SER A 323 -5.96 23.43 -28.00
CA SER A 323 -6.63 24.41 -28.86
C SER A 323 -5.75 24.72 -30.06
N SER A 324 -5.96 24.04 -31.16
CA SER A 324 -5.41 24.47 -32.45
C SER A 324 -6.14 25.77 -32.87
N LYS A 325 -5.70 26.89 -32.33
CA LYS A 325 -6.06 28.20 -32.93
C LYS A 325 -5.30 28.31 -34.23
N TYR A 326 -5.95 27.98 -35.34
CA TYR A 326 -5.57 28.47 -36.64
C TYR A 326 -5.81 29.96 -36.61
N PHE A 327 -4.79 30.77 -36.42
CA PHE A 327 -4.85 32.17 -36.83
C PHE A 327 -4.68 32.19 -38.34
N VAL A 328 -5.76 32.50 -39.03
CA VAL A 328 -5.79 32.83 -40.47
C VAL A 328 -5.07 34.17 -40.67
#